data_607777626b52f7bab9a6d5ed7d202cb7
#
_entry.id   607777626b52f7bab9a6d5ed7d202cb7
#
_cell.length_a   1.000
_cell.length_b   1.000
_cell.length_c   1.000
_cell.angle_alpha   90.00
_cell.angle_beta   90.00
_cell.angle_gamma   90.00
#
_symmetry.space_group_name_H-M   'P 1'
#
loop_
_entity.id
_entity.type
_entity.pdbx_description
1 polymer ?
#
loop_
_entity_poly.entity_id
_entity_poly.type
_entity_poly.pdbx_seq_one_letter_code
_entity_poly.pdbx_strand_id
1 'polypeptide(L)'
;LPVTADGVYAERELRGGYVALIVSSEADQTIVVRASGHGVFYGPGIVHGGDPYGTDAFHFPVRLKAGNNQLIFSVGRGRLAVRFEAASNTAFISGNDLTIGDVVPGSTDGVYAGVQVVNPAAGGYFMLMATIEPSSTASHIVYLPALSSTKIPIKLPPVDRPSADGVSVSFELVD
;
A
#
# COMPACT_ATOMS: atom_id res chain seq x y z
N LEU A 1 5.17 -13.63 -22.15
CA LEU A 1 6.34 -13.80 -21.29
C LEU A 1 6.09 -14.98 -20.35
N PRO A 2 7.08 -15.88 -20.13
CA PRO A 2 6.93 -16.95 -19.17
C PRO A 2 6.79 -16.37 -17.75
N VAL A 3 5.87 -16.95 -16.99
CA VAL A 3 5.61 -16.60 -15.60
C VAL A 3 6.11 -17.74 -14.73
N THR A 4 6.88 -17.45 -13.71
CA THR A 4 7.26 -18.45 -12.70
C THR A 4 6.02 -18.89 -11.89
N ALA A 5 6.10 -20.01 -11.20
CA ALA A 5 5.00 -20.53 -10.37
C ALA A 5 4.51 -19.50 -9.33
N ASP A 6 5.36 -18.55 -8.94
CA ASP A 6 5.07 -17.51 -7.97
C ASP A 6 4.44 -16.25 -8.58
N GLY A 7 4.10 -16.26 -9.89
CA GLY A 7 3.53 -15.08 -10.57
C GLY A 7 4.56 -14.00 -10.88
N VAL A 8 5.84 -14.33 -10.95
CA VAL A 8 6.92 -13.40 -11.24
C VAL A 8 7.36 -13.51 -12.70
N TYR A 9 7.47 -12.35 -13.36
CA TYR A 9 8.15 -12.21 -14.65
C TYR A 9 9.62 -11.85 -14.37
N ALA A 10 10.55 -12.71 -14.77
CA ALA A 10 11.98 -12.48 -14.55
C ALA A 10 12.77 -12.81 -15.82
N GLU A 11 13.09 -11.77 -16.57
CA GLU A 11 13.86 -11.85 -17.82
C GLU A 11 14.85 -10.68 -17.89
N ARG A 12 16.04 -10.96 -18.43
CA ARG A 12 17.07 -9.93 -18.59
C ARG A 12 16.61 -8.81 -19.55
N GLU A 13 15.82 -9.16 -20.54
CA GLU A 13 15.25 -8.27 -21.55
C GLU A 13 14.23 -7.29 -20.98
N LEU A 14 13.69 -7.55 -19.80
CA LEU A 14 12.79 -6.63 -19.10
C LEU A 14 13.51 -5.43 -18.47
N ARG A 15 14.83 -5.45 -18.39
CA ARG A 15 15.58 -4.33 -17.77
C ARG A 15 15.41 -3.05 -18.59
N GLY A 16 14.86 -2.01 -17.97
CA GLY A 16 14.59 -0.73 -18.59
C GLY A 16 13.41 -0.76 -19.59
N GLY A 17 12.65 -1.87 -19.61
CA GLY A 17 11.50 -2.06 -20.49
C GLY A 17 10.17 -1.85 -19.79
N TYR A 18 9.11 -2.26 -20.50
CA TYR A 18 7.73 -2.20 -20.04
C TYR A 18 7.08 -3.57 -20.18
N VAL A 19 6.23 -3.93 -19.22
CA VAL A 19 5.31 -5.07 -19.31
C VAL A 19 3.90 -4.54 -19.42
N ALA A 20 3.20 -4.92 -20.50
CA ALA A 20 1.78 -4.65 -20.66
C ALA A 20 0.97 -5.92 -20.37
N LEU A 21 0.03 -5.84 -19.45
CA LEU A 21 -0.91 -6.89 -19.11
C LEU A 21 -2.30 -6.49 -19.61
N ILE A 22 -2.99 -7.44 -20.24
CA ILE A 22 -4.41 -7.29 -20.59
C ILE A 22 -5.22 -8.07 -19.60
N VAL A 23 -6.05 -7.33 -18.83
CA VAL A 23 -6.96 -7.91 -17.83
C VAL A 23 -8.37 -7.81 -18.35
N SER A 24 -9.00 -8.95 -18.62
CA SER A 24 -10.41 -9.02 -19.04
C SER A 24 -11.31 -9.01 -17.81
N SER A 25 -12.37 -8.20 -17.85
CA SER A 25 -13.38 -8.13 -16.81
C SER A 25 -14.77 -8.31 -17.41
N GLU A 26 -15.63 -9.11 -16.80
CA GLU A 26 -17.00 -9.33 -17.27
C GLU A 26 -17.90 -8.12 -17.01
N ALA A 27 -17.58 -7.32 -15.99
CA ALA A 27 -18.35 -6.13 -15.58
C ALA A 27 -17.40 -5.03 -15.08
N ASP A 28 -17.95 -3.82 -14.92
CA ASP A 28 -17.25 -2.75 -14.23
C ASP A 28 -17.01 -3.16 -12.76
N GLN A 29 -15.76 -3.21 -12.34
CA GLN A 29 -15.39 -3.59 -10.97
C GLN A 29 -14.11 -2.89 -10.52
N THR A 30 -13.91 -2.83 -9.22
CA THR A 30 -12.62 -2.41 -8.63
C THR A 30 -11.84 -3.65 -8.20
N ILE A 31 -10.56 -3.65 -8.49
CA ILE A 31 -9.59 -4.62 -7.99
C ILE A 31 -8.48 -3.89 -7.24
N VAL A 32 -7.74 -4.60 -6.39
CA VAL A 32 -6.47 -4.11 -5.84
C VAL A 32 -5.34 -4.77 -6.61
N VAL A 33 -4.47 -3.95 -7.18
CA VAL A 33 -3.24 -4.39 -7.83
C VAL A 33 -2.12 -4.39 -6.79
N ARG A 34 -1.55 -5.55 -6.52
CA ARG A 34 -0.30 -5.68 -5.78
C ARG A 34 0.81 -5.95 -6.77
N ALA A 35 1.85 -5.13 -6.72
CA ALA A 35 2.97 -5.29 -7.65
C ALA A 35 4.29 -4.90 -7.01
N SER A 36 5.37 -5.51 -7.47
CA SER A 36 6.73 -5.18 -7.03
C SER A 36 7.74 -5.35 -8.16
N GLY A 37 8.86 -4.64 -8.08
CA GLY A 37 9.92 -4.66 -9.09
C GLY A 37 9.70 -3.65 -10.23
N HIS A 38 8.72 -2.76 -10.14
CA HIS A 38 8.40 -1.76 -11.15
C HIS A 38 8.62 -0.33 -10.62
N GLY A 39 9.02 0.58 -11.50
CA GLY A 39 9.23 1.99 -11.17
C GLY A 39 7.99 2.85 -11.30
N VAL A 40 7.17 2.59 -12.33
CA VAL A 40 5.92 3.30 -12.60
C VAL A 40 4.85 2.31 -13.04
N PHE A 41 3.65 2.53 -12.56
CA PHE A 41 2.43 1.85 -12.96
C PHE A 41 1.53 2.79 -13.77
N TYR A 42 1.02 2.32 -14.90
CA TYR A 42 0.03 3.01 -15.73
C TYR A 42 -1.22 2.12 -15.82
N GLY A 43 -2.31 2.61 -15.26
CA GLY A 43 -3.62 1.96 -15.29
C GLY A 43 -4.63 2.79 -16.09
N PRO A 44 -5.89 2.35 -16.18
CA PRO A 44 -6.95 3.09 -16.83
C PRO A 44 -7.18 4.46 -16.17
N GLY A 45 -6.72 5.52 -16.83
CA GLY A 45 -6.86 6.90 -16.35
C GLY A 45 -5.95 7.30 -15.19
N ILE A 46 -4.93 6.50 -14.85
CA ILE A 46 -4.04 6.78 -13.73
C ILE A 46 -2.58 6.45 -14.04
N VAL A 47 -1.68 7.24 -13.43
CA VAL A 47 -0.23 6.99 -13.37
C VAL A 47 0.19 7.07 -11.91
N HIS A 48 0.91 6.09 -11.43
CA HIS A 48 1.37 6.02 -10.04
C HIS A 48 2.82 5.55 -9.94
N GLY A 49 3.55 6.04 -8.92
CA GLY A 49 4.86 5.51 -8.57
C GLY A 49 4.77 4.04 -8.15
N GLY A 50 5.80 3.26 -8.43
CA GLY A 50 5.84 1.83 -8.15
C GLY A 50 6.71 1.46 -6.95
N ASP A 51 7.03 0.17 -6.87
CA ASP A 51 7.94 -0.43 -5.90
C ASP A 51 9.17 -1.01 -6.62
N PRO A 52 10.17 -0.18 -6.95
CA PRO A 52 11.34 -0.62 -7.73
C PRO A 52 12.29 -1.54 -6.95
N TYR A 53 12.16 -1.60 -5.64
CA TYR A 53 13.01 -2.40 -4.76
C TYR A 53 12.42 -3.77 -4.43
N GLY A 54 11.15 -4.00 -4.73
CA GLY A 54 10.49 -5.29 -4.48
C GLY A 54 10.16 -5.51 -3.01
N THR A 55 9.74 -4.46 -2.33
CA THR A 55 9.36 -4.49 -0.91
C THR A 55 7.92 -4.92 -0.68
N ASP A 56 7.17 -5.19 -1.76
CA ASP A 56 5.73 -5.49 -1.76
C ASP A 56 4.88 -4.34 -1.18
N ALA A 57 5.40 -3.11 -1.27
CA ALA A 57 4.73 -1.91 -0.74
C ALA A 57 3.65 -1.34 -1.67
N PHE A 58 3.59 -1.78 -2.93
CA PHE A 58 2.63 -1.26 -3.90
C PHE A 58 1.31 -2.02 -3.82
N HIS A 59 0.31 -1.39 -3.19
CA HIS A 59 -1.09 -1.82 -3.18
C HIS A 59 -1.93 -0.67 -3.69
N PHE A 60 -2.53 -0.82 -4.87
CA PHE A 60 -3.27 0.27 -5.51
C PHE A 60 -4.61 -0.19 -6.08
N PRO A 61 -5.73 0.48 -5.74
CA PRO A 61 -7.04 0.16 -6.28
C PRO A 61 -7.19 0.68 -7.71
N VAL A 62 -7.68 -0.17 -8.61
CA VAL A 62 -7.88 0.12 -10.02
C VAL A 62 -9.31 -0.20 -10.43
N ARG A 63 -9.98 0.75 -11.08
CA ARG A 63 -11.29 0.54 -11.68
C ARG A 63 -11.12 -0.10 -13.05
N LEU A 64 -11.57 -1.35 -13.20
CA LEU A 64 -11.70 -2.02 -14.48
C LEU A 64 -13.05 -1.71 -15.11
N LYS A 65 -13.07 -1.59 -16.43
CA LYS A 65 -14.28 -1.58 -17.25
C LYS A 65 -14.59 -2.98 -17.75
N ALA A 66 -15.85 -3.25 -18.06
CA ALA A 66 -16.23 -4.44 -18.79
C ALA A 66 -15.41 -4.56 -20.10
N GLY A 67 -14.87 -5.74 -20.39
CA GLY A 67 -13.98 -5.99 -21.51
C GLY A 67 -12.50 -5.94 -21.11
N ASN A 68 -11.63 -5.60 -22.06
CA ASN A 68 -10.18 -5.62 -21.90
C ASN A 68 -9.65 -4.30 -21.32
N ASN A 69 -8.87 -4.40 -20.27
CA ASN A 69 -8.18 -3.28 -19.62
C ASN A 69 -6.67 -3.48 -19.73
N GLN A 70 -5.96 -2.45 -20.13
CA GLN A 70 -4.51 -2.49 -20.23
C GLN A 70 -3.87 -1.89 -18.97
N LEU A 71 -2.97 -2.66 -18.36
CA LEU A 71 -2.12 -2.24 -17.25
C LEU A 71 -0.67 -2.32 -17.70
N ILE A 72 0.11 -1.24 -17.50
CA ILE A 72 1.50 -1.19 -17.95
C ILE A 72 2.41 -0.92 -16.75
N PHE A 73 3.51 -1.64 -16.67
CA PHE A 73 4.52 -1.50 -15.61
C PHE A 73 5.87 -1.20 -16.24
N SER A 74 6.55 -0.15 -15.80
CA SER A 74 7.95 0.07 -16.16
C SER A 74 8.85 -0.80 -15.28
N VAL A 75 9.73 -1.60 -15.89
CA VAL A 75 10.54 -2.60 -15.17
C VAL A 75 12.01 -2.23 -15.23
N GLY A 76 12.55 -1.66 -14.13
CA GLY A 76 13.94 -1.21 -14.10
C GLY A 76 14.96 -2.32 -13.94
N ARG A 77 14.66 -3.34 -13.13
CA ARG A 77 15.62 -4.37 -12.66
C ARG A 77 15.44 -5.75 -13.29
N GLY A 78 14.54 -5.89 -14.26
CA GLY A 78 14.30 -7.15 -14.97
C GLY A 78 13.45 -8.16 -14.20
N ARG A 79 12.75 -7.75 -13.15
CA ARG A 79 11.80 -8.57 -12.39
C ARG A 79 10.53 -7.78 -12.13
N LEU A 80 9.39 -8.43 -12.29
CA LEU A 80 8.07 -7.88 -12.00
C LEU A 80 7.22 -8.99 -11.36
N ALA A 81 6.68 -8.77 -10.19
CA ALA A 81 5.61 -9.57 -9.61
C ALA A 81 4.31 -8.77 -9.65
N VAL A 82 3.21 -9.40 -10.05
CA VAL A 82 1.88 -8.78 -10.08
C VAL A 82 0.86 -9.77 -9.56
N ARG A 83 -0.03 -9.31 -8.67
CA ARG A 83 -1.20 -10.03 -8.19
C ARG A 83 -2.42 -9.14 -8.27
N PHE A 84 -3.56 -9.73 -8.55
CA PHE A 84 -4.86 -9.05 -8.56
C PHE A 84 -5.71 -9.63 -7.44
N GLU A 85 -6.24 -8.77 -6.60
CA GLU A 85 -7.10 -9.13 -5.46
C GLU A 85 -8.47 -8.47 -5.63
N ALA A 86 -9.50 -9.13 -5.16
CA ALA A 86 -10.82 -8.52 -5.07
C ALA A 86 -10.76 -7.32 -4.12
N ALA A 87 -11.34 -6.19 -4.52
CA ALA A 87 -11.40 -5.03 -3.66
C ALA A 87 -12.42 -5.24 -2.54
N SER A 88 -12.10 -4.76 -1.34
CA SER A 88 -13.07 -4.61 -0.25
C SER A 88 -14.03 -3.46 -0.55
N ASN A 89 -15.14 -3.39 0.16
CA ASN A 89 -16.10 -2.29 0.06
C ASN A 89 -15.73 -1.09 0.96
N THR A 90 -14.65 -1.20 1.72
CA THR A 90 -14.18 -0.16 2.64
C THR A 90 -12.66 -0.01 2.56
N ALA A 91 -12.14 1.10 3.04
CA ALA A 91 -10.71 1.33 3.16
C ALA A 91 -10.07 0.35 4.17
N PHE A 92 -8.81 0.06 3.99
CA PHE A 92 -8.04 -0.83 4.86
C PHE A 92 -6.58 -0.41 4.99
N ILE A 93 -5.95 -0.82 6.08
CA ILE A 93 -4.52 -0.63 6.31
C ILE A 93 -3.75 -1.71 5.54
N SER A 94 -2.79 -1.27 4.71
CA SER A 94 -1.80 -2.17 4.12
C SER A 94 -0.60 -2.26 5.07
N GLY A 95 -0.34 -3.45 5.62
CA GLY A 95 0.77 -3.66 6.55
C GLY A 95 2.16 -3.65 5.93
N ASN A 96 2.26 -3.64 4.59
CA ASN A 96 3.54 -3.87 3.89
C ASN A 96 4.41 -2.61 3.77
N ASP A 97 3.84 -1.42 3.94
CA ASP A 97 4.59 -0.14 3.94
C ASP A 97 4.39 0.61 5.26
N LEU A 98 4.58 -0.08 6.37
CA LEU A 98 4.62 0.53 7.69
C LEU A 98 6.03 1.05 7.98
N THR A 99 6.13 2.35 8.31
CA THR A 99 7.37 2.96 8.81
C THR A 99 7.12 3.49 10.21
N ILE A 100 8.00 3.18 11.15
CA ILE A 100 7.98 3.75 12.51
C ILE A 100 9.36 4.32 12.76
N GLY A 101 9.43 5.56 13.25
CA GLY A 101 10.67 6.17 13.70
C GLY A 101 11.18 5.53 14.99
N ASP A 102 12.43 5.77 15.32
CA ASP A 102 13.04 5.24 16.55
C ASP A 102 12.34 5.82 17.79
N VAL A 103 11.89 4.94 18.66
CA VAL A 103 11.30 5.32 19.95
C VAL A 103 12.41 5.53 20.96
N VAL A 104 12.69 6.78 21.34
CA VAL A 104 13.68 7.12 22.35
C VAL A 104 12.97 7.27 23.69
N PRO A 105 13.29 6.42 24.69
CA PRO A 105 12.69 6.50 26.03
C PRO A 105 12.90 7.88 26.68
N GLY A 106 11.83 8.40 27.27
CA GLY A 106 11.87 9.72 27.93
C GLY A 106 11.91 10.93 26.98
N SER A 107 11.85 10.72 25.66
CA SER A 107 11.69 11.81 24.70
C SER A 107 10.25 12.35 24.77
N THR A 108 10.13 13.66 24.91
CA THR A 108 8.85 14.39 24.81
C THR A 108 8.45 14.68 23.37
N ASP A 109 9.38 14.51 22.44
CA ASP A 109 9.20 14.79 21.01
C ASP A 109 8.55 13.60 20.34
N GLY A 110 7.37 13.30 20.41
CA GLY A 110 6.69 12.12 19.88
C GLY A 110 7.23 11.61 18.53
N VAL A 111 7.23 10.31 18.37
CA VAL A 111 7.66 9.60 17.17
C VAL A 111 6.51 9.57 16.16
N TYR A 112 6.80 9.67 14.87
CA TYR A 112 5.81 9.50 13.82
C TYR A 112 5.88 8.10 13.23
N ALA A 113 4.70 7.51 13.01
CA ALA A 113 4.53 6.35 12.14
C ALA A 113 3.93 6.80 10.80
N GLY A 114 4.34 6.15 9.71
CA GLY A 114 3.72 6.26 8.40
C GLY A 114 2.96 4.98 8.10
N VAL A 115 1.64 5.06 7.95
CA VAL A 115 0.74 3.93 7.74
C VAL A 115 0.14 4.03 6.35
N GLN A 116 0.34 3.02 5.51
CA GLN A 116 -0.30 2.97 4.20
C GLN A 116 -1.76 2.54 4.35
N VAL A 117 -2.65 3.37 3.83
CA VAL A 117 -4.09 3.07 3.74
C VAL A 117 -4.52 3.03 2.28
N VAL A 118 -5.26 2.01 1.92
CA VAL A 118 -5.81 1.77 0.59
C VAL A 118 -7.32 1.95 0.65
N ASN A 119 -7.85 2.86 -0.16
CA ASN A 119 -9.29 3.07 -0.29
C ASN A 119 -9.79 2.64 -1.68
N PRO A 120 -10.36 1.44 -1.82
CA PRO A 120 -10.92 0.96 -3.09
C PRO A 120 -12.37 1.44 -3.33
N ALA A 121 -12.96 2.11 -2.35
CA ALA A 121 -14.35 2.55 -2.35
C ALA A 121 -14.51 4.05 -2.68
N ALA A 122 -15.64 4.62 -2.36
CA ALA A 122 -15.88 6.06 -2.45
C ALA A 122 -14.97 6.84 -1.50
N GLY A 123 -14.73 8.12 -1.80
CA GLY A 123 -13.99 9.00 -0.89
C GLY A 123 -14.78 9.26 0.39
N GLY A 124 -14.06 9.34 1.52
CA GLY A 124 -14.67 9.54 2.83
C GLY A 124 -13.67 9.98 3.88
N TYR A 125 -14.19 10.34 5.05
CA TYR A 125 -13.39 10.62 6.24
C TYR A 125 -13.27 9.34 7.07
N PHE A 126 -12.05 9.09 7.53
CA PHE A 126 -11.71 7.94 8.35
C PHE A 126 -10.91 8.40 9.56
N MET A 127 -10.99 7.66 10.64
CA MET A 127 -10.15 7.87 11.81
C MET A 127 -9.09 6.78 11.88
N LEU A 128 -7.82 7.17 11.69
CA LEU A 128 -6.67 6.30 11.95
C LEU A 128 -6.30 6.40 13.42
N MET A 129 -6.28 5.27 14.12
CA MET A 129 -5.88 5.16 15.50
C MET A 129 -4.56 4.40 15.62
N ALA A 130 -3.69 4.84 16.51
CA ALA A 130 -2.48 4.16 16.90
C ALA A 130 -2.47 3.97 18.41
N THR A 131 -2.40 2.73 18.86
CA THR A 131 -2.38 2.37 20.29
C THR A 131 -1.02 1.80 20.66
N ILE A 132 -0.42 2.34 21.71
CA ILE A 132 0.77 1.80 22.36
C ILE A 132 0.33 1.17 23.67
N GLU A 133 0.61 -0.11 23.81
CA GLU A 133 0.30 -0.81 25.06
C GLU A 133 1.22 -0.38 26.23
N PRO A 134 0.68 -0.29 27.48
CA PRO A 134 -0.64 -0.78 27.87
C PRO A 134 -1.80 0.23 27.76
N SER A 135 -1.59 1.52 27.41
CA SER A 135 -2.72 2.45 27.64
C SER A 135 -2.66 3.82 26.91
N SER A 136 -1.88 3.99 25.88
CA SER A 136 -1.81 5.28 25.19
C SER A 136 -2.32 5.18 23.75
N THR A 137 -3.30 6.00 23.37
CA THR A 137 -3.87 6.04 22.02
C THR A 137 -3.76 7.44 21.44
N ALA A 138 -3.34 7.51 20.18
CA ALA A 138 -3.44 8.71 19.34
C ALA A 138 -4.44 8.45 18.21
N SER A 139 -5.11 9.49 17.75
CA SER A 139 -6.02 9.41 16.60
C SER A 139 -5.78 10.55 15.63
N HIS A 140 -6.04 10.28 14.35
CA HIS A 140 -5.92 11.25 13.28
C HIS A 140 -7.08 11.07 12.28
N ILE A 141 -7.86 12.13 12.08
CA ILE A 141 -8.93 12.13 11.08
C ILE A 141 -8.32 12.52 9.74
N VAL A 142 -8.56 11.69 8.72
CA VAL A 142 -8.03 11.87 7.37
C VAL A 142 -9.13 11.70 6.33
N TYR A 143 -9.12 12.52 5.31
CA TYR A 143 -9.92 12.29 4.11
C TYR A 143 -9.15 11.39 3.14
N LEU A 144 -9.73 10.26 2.78
CA LEU A 144 -9.21 9.34 1.77
C LEU A 144 -9.99 9.54 0.47
N PRO A 145 -9.33 9.97 -0.62
CA PRO A 145 -9.97 10.00 -1.93
C PRO A 145 -10.43 8.60 -2.37
N ALA A 146 -11.44 8.56 -3.22
CA ALA A 146 -11.83 7.32 -3.88
C ALA A 146 -10.65 6.73 -4.70
N LEU A 147 -10.56 5.42 -4.76
CA LEU A 147 -9.54 4.70 -5.55
C LEU A 147 -8.11 5.20 -5.27
N SER A 148 -7.76 5.34 -4.00
CA SER A 148 -6.46 5.87 -3.58
C SER A 148 -5.65 4.91 -2.72
N SER A 149 -4.34 5.09 -2.75
CA SER A 149 -3.40 4.51 -1.79
C SER A 149 -2.56 5.65 -1.24
N THR A 150 -2.62 5.87 0.05
CA THR A 150 -2.01 7.04 0.70
C THR A 150 -1.25 6.62 1.95
N LYS A 151 -0.02 7.13 2.12
CA LYS A 151 0.73 6.95 3.36
C LYS A 151 0.41 8.09 4.32
N ILE A 152 -0.18 7.75 5.45
CA ILE A 152 -0.69 8.69 6.45
C ILE A 152 0.29 8.77 7.60
N PRO A 153 0.84 9.96 7.91
CA PRO A 153 1.62 10.15 9.12
C PRO A 153 0.71 10.25 10.34
N ILE A 154 1.01 9.48 11.38
CA ILE A 154 0.37 9.61 12.69
C ILE A 154 1.42 9.79 13.77
N LYS A 155 1.26 10.80 14.61
CA LYS A 155 2.14 11.03 15.76
C LYS A 155 1.78 10.01 16.85
N LEU A 156 2.75 9.18 17.22
CA LEU A 156 2.57 8.21 18.30
C LEU A 156 2.60 8.91 19.67
N PRO A 157 1.86 8.41 20.66
CA PRO A 157 1.98 8.86 22.02
C PRO A 157 3.41 8.69 22.57
N PRO A 158 3.85 9.51 23.53
CA PRO A 158 5.15 9.31 24.16
C PRO A 158 5.20 7.98 24.93
N VAL A 159 6.38 7.37 24.97
CA VAL A 159 6.64 6.14 25.70
C VAL A 159 7.58 6.47 26.86
N ASP A 160 7.04 6.51 28.10
CA ASP A 160 7.81 6.87 29.28
C ASP A 160 8.84 5.79 29.66
N ARG A 161 8.45 4.50 29.55
CA ARG A 161 9.32 3.35 29.87
C ARG A 161 9.01 2.18 28.95
N PRO A 162 9.84 1.96 27.91
CA PRO A 162 9.72 0.70 27.15
C PRO A 162 10.06 -0.48 28.06
N SER A 163 9.35 -1.58 27.89
CA SER A 163 9.74 -2.84 28.52
C SER A 163 11.06 -3.34 27.93
N ALA A 164 11.74 -4.24 28.62
CA ALA A 164 12.97 -4.89 28.10
C ALA A 164 12.71 -5.64 26.77
N ASP A 165 11.45 -6.01 26.51
CA ASP A 165 11.01 -6.77 25.33
C ASP A 165 10.51 -5.85 24.18
N GLY A 166 10.60 -4.51 24.35
CA GLY A 166 10.14 -3.54 23.37
C GLY A 166 8.77 -2.95 23.64
N VAL A 167 8.21 -2.30 22.62
CA VAL A 167 6.90 -1.63 22.67
C VAL A 167 6.02 -2.19 21.55
N SER A 168 4.83 -2.61 21.89
CA SER A 168 3.83 -3.02 20.91
C SER A 168 3.01 -1.81 20.45
N VAL A 169 2.91 -1.64 19.13
CA VAL A 169 2.07 -0.61 18.51
C VAL A 169 1.07 -1.27 17.58
N SER A 170 -0.21 -1.00 17.78
CA SER A 170 -1.29 -1.44 16.89
C SER A 170 -1.91 -0.25 16.16
N PHE A 171 -2.39 -0.50 14.94
CA PHE A 171 -3.08 0.50 14.12
C PHE A 171 -4.46 0.00 13.74
N GLU A 172 -5.44 0.89 13.80
CA GLU A 172 -6.83 0.61 13.42
C GLU A 172 -7.36 1.75 12.55
N LEU A 173 -8.16 1.40 11.54
CA LEU A 173 -8.88 2.34 10.70
C LEU A 173 -10.38 2.18 10.95
N VAL A 174 -11.04 3.27 11.30
CA VAL A 174 -12.47 3.33 11.63
C VAL A 174 -13.18 4.30 10.65
N ASP A 175 -14.34 3.87 10.14
CA ASP A 175 -15.26 4.67 9.32
C ASP A 175 -16.01 5.70 10.16
#